data_02c2eefd7ea928be9c909d4d762fb94b
#
_entry.id   02c2eefd7ea928be9c909d4d762fb94b
#
_cell.length_a   1.000
_cell.length_b   1.000
_cell.length_c   1.000
_cell.angle_alpha   90.00
_cell.angle_beta   90.00
_cell.angle_gamma   90.00
#
_symmetry.space_group_name_H-M   'P 1'
#
loop_
_entity.id
_entity.type
_entity.pdbx_description
1 polymer ?
#
loop_
_entity_poly.entity_id
_entity_poly.type
_entity_poly.pdbx_seq_one_letter_code
_entity_poly.pdbx_strand_id
1 'polypeptide(L)'
;MPPASPSNISRKPLTGGPEKISVARLPVTGSDVFGREEDIAFLNDAWAKQQVNIVTFIAWAGVGKSTLVNHWLRLMSAEHYHSAQLVFGWSFYRQGSGGGTSSADEFLDATLTWFGDPDPRLGTAWEKGERLAKLIAHRRTLLVLDGLEPLQNPPGPQAGRVREPSLQALLRELAAFNKGLCVITTRLPVADIADYECTSAPRRDLEQLSSEAGAKLLRALGIKESVTQ
;
A
#
# COMPACT_ATOMS: atom_id res chain seq x y z
N MET A 1 -27.59 -9.03 -47.38
CA MET A 1 -26.28 -9.13 -46.67
C MET A 1 -26.55 -8.96 -45.21
N PRO A 2 -26.27 -9.95 -44.33
CA PRO A 2 -26.38 -9.77 -42.90
C PRO A 2 -25.13 -9.04 -42.37
N PRO A 3 -25.24 -8.25 -41.26
CA PRO A 3 -24.11 -7.53 -40.68
C PRO A 3 -23.14 -8.47 -39.99
N ALA A 4 -21.85 -8.19 -40.14
CA ALA A 4 -20.76 -8.94 -39.56
C ALA A 4 -20.79 -8.85 -38.02
N SER A 5 -20.68 -9.99 -37.36
CA SER A 5 -20.55 -10.11 -35.90
C SER A 5 -19.26 -9.47 -35.42
N PRO A 6 -19.27 -8.78 -34.25
CA PRO A 6 -18.05 -8.23 -33.69
C PRO A 6 -17.11 -9.36 -33.26
N SER A 7 -15.88 -9.31 -33.76
CA SER A 7 -14.80 -10.22 -33.41
C SER A 7 -14.51 -10.17 -31.91
N ASN A 8 -14.69 -11.31 -31.26
CA ASN A 8 -14.37 -11.57 -29.88
C ASN A 8 -12.86 -11.50 -29.70
N ILE A 9 -12.33 -10.35 -29.26
CA ILE A 9 -10.92 -10.20 -28.90
C ILE A 9 -10.73 -10.95 -27.58
N SER A 10 -10.38 -12.22 -27.71
CA SER A 10 -9.92 -13.06 -26.60
C SER A 10 -8.65 -12.44 -26.04
N ARG A 11 -8.76 -11.71 -24.93
CA ARG A 11 -7.59 -11.25 -24.14
C ARG A 11 -6.92 -12.50 -23.57
N LYS A 12 -5.80 -12.86 -24.18
CA LYS A 12 -4.88 -13.87 -23.65
C LYS A 12 -4.52 -13.48 -22.20
N PRO A 13 -4.66 -14.35 -21.18
CA PRO A 13 -4.19 -14.04 -19.84
C PRO A 13 -2.68 -13.78 -19.93
N LEU A 14 -2.24 -12.69 -19.33
CA LEU A 14 -0.80 -12.39 -19.16
C LEU A 14 -0.21 -13.48 -18.25
N THR A 15 0.46 -14.45 -18.83
CA THR A 15 1.07 -15.61 -18.14
C THR A 15 2.46 -15.29 -17.59
N GLY A 16 2.77 -14.01 -17.33
CA GLY A 16 4.03 -13.56 -16.74
C GLY A 16 3.80 -12.74 -15.47
N GLY A 17 4.71 -12.86 -14.50
CA GLY A 17 4.74 -12.00 -13.32
C GLY A 17 5.06 -10.53 -13.68
N PRO A 18 5.17 -9.64 -12.67
CA PRO A 18 5.48 -8.22 -12.87
C PRO A 18 6.79 -8.00 -13.64
N GLU A 19 6.86 -6.95 -14.45
CA GLU A 19 8.08 -6.55 -15.18
C GLU A 19 9.19 -6.08 -14.23
N LYS A 20 8.80 -5.41 -13.13
CA LYS A 20 9.72 -4.93 -12.09
C LYS A 20 9.10 -5.09 -10.71
N ILE A 21 9.92 -5.49 -9.74
CA ILE A 21 9.55 -5.60 -8.33
C ILE A 21 10.62 -4.90 -7.48
N SER A 22 10.21 -4.05 -6.55
CA SER A 22 11.07 -3.41 -5.57
C SER A 22 10.34 -3.30 -4.23
N VAL A 23 10.55 -4.25 -3.33
CA VAL A 23 9.94 -4.29 -1.99
C VAL A 23 10.98 -4.35 -0.86
N ALA A 24 12.27 -4.24 -1.20
CA ALA A 24 13.37 -4.36 -0.23
C ALA A 24 13.39 -3.26 0.84
N ARG A 25 12.69 -2.15 0.61
CA ARG A 25 12.56 -1.06 1.61
C ARG A 25 11.39 -1.22 2.56
N LEU A 26 10.56 -2.25 2.39
CA LEU A 26 9.54 -2.59 3.37
C LEU A 26 10.17 -3.26 4.60
N PRO A 27 9.58 -3.11 5.79
CA PRO A 27 10.12 -3.71 7.00
C PRO A 27 10.12 -5.23 6.93
N VAL A 28 11.14 -5.87 7.44
CA VAL A 28 11.13 -7.32 7.66
C VAL A 28 10.22 -7.62 8.84
N THR A 29 9.19 -8.42 8.60
CA THR A 29 8.19 -8.81 9.60
C THR A 29 8.13 -10.33 9.76
N GLY A 30 7.51 -10.80 10.83
CA GLY A 30 7.21 -12.22 11.00
C GLY A 30 6.40 -12.81 9.84
N SER A 31 6.46 -14.14 9.68
CA SER A 31 5.77 -14.85 8.59
C SER A 31 4.29 -15.03 8.85
N ASP A 32 3.91 -15.22 10.11
CA ASP A 32 2.58 -15.66 10.47
C ASP A 32 1.69 -14.50 10.88
N VAL A 33 0.45 -14.56 10.41
CA VAL A 33 -0.60 -13.60 10.71
C VAL A 33 -1.80 -14.36 11.24
N PHE A 34 -2.37 -13.89 12.35
CA PHE A 34 -3.47 -14.53 13.04
C PHE A 34 -4.66 -13.58 13.13
N GLY A 35 -5.88 -14.07 12.84
CA GLY A 35 -7.12 -13.31 12.95
C GLY A 35 -7.19 -12.08 12.05
N ARG A 36 -6.64 -12.19 10.83
CA ARG A 36 -6.62 -11.11 9.82
C ARG A 36 -7.19 -11.58 8.47
N GLU A 37 -7.93 -12.65 8.48
CA GLU A 37 -8.50 -13.27 7.28
C GLU A 37 -9.43 -12.30 6.56
N GLU A 38 -10.25 -11.54 7.30
CA GLU A 38 -11.12 -10.50 6.72
C GLU A 38 -10.36 -9.32 6.14
N ASP A 39 -9.23 -8.93 6.77
CA ASP A 39 -8.38 -7.85 6.28
C ASP A 39 -7.66 -8.25 4.98
N ILE A 40 -7.24 -9.52 4.89
CA ILE A 40 -6.67 -10.10 3.66
C ILE A 40 -7.73 -10.18 2.57
N ALA A 41 -8.95 -10.64 2.89
CA ALA A 41 -10.06 -10.68 1.95
C ALA A 41 -10.40 -9.28 1.42
N PHE A 42 -10.40 -8.28 2.29
CA PHE A 42 -10.61 -6.88 1.91
C PHE A 42 -9.54 -6.38 0.91
N LEU A 43 -8.26 -6.72 1.11
CA LEU A 43 -7.18 -6.39 0.17
C LEU A 43 -7.35 -7.10 -1.18
N ASN A 44 -7.72 -8.39 -1.15
CA ASN A 44 -7.98 -9.15 -2.38
C ASN A 44 -9.14 -8.56 -3.17
N ASP A 45 -10.21 -8.19 -2.49
CA ASP A 45 -11.37 -7.52 -3.06
C ASP A 45 -11.00 -6.17 -3.66
N ALA A 46 -10.22 -5.36 -2.94
CA ALA A 46 -9.76 -4.07 -3.42
C ALA A 46 -8.88 -4.21 -4.67
N TRP A 47 -7.96 -5.19 -4.70
CA TRP A 47 -7.14 -5.48 -5.87
C TRP A 47 -7.97 -5.95 -7.08
N ALA A 48 -9.02 -6.73 -6.85
CA ALA A 48 -9.89 -7.22 -7.91
C ALA A 48 -10.81 -6.13 -8.48
N LYS A 49 -11.25 -5.18 -7.66
CA LYS A 49 -12.18 -4.10 -8.03
C LYS A 49 -11.41 -2.92 -8.65
N GLN A 50 -11.63 -2.64 -9.93
CA GLN A 50 -11.00 -1.50 -10.62
C GLN A 50 -11.45 -0.11 -10.13
N GLN A 51 -12.41 -0.06 -9.22
CA GLN A 51 -12.94 1.18 -8.64
C GLN A 51 -12.21 1.58 -7.34
N VAL A 52 -11.41 0.68 -6.76
CA VAL A 52 -10.62 0.97 -5.58
C VAL A 52 -9.20 1.33 -6.00
N ASN A 53 -8.82 2.55 -5.75
CA ASN A 53 -7.54 3.13 -6.15
C ASN A 53 -6.51 3.13 -5.01
N ILE A 54 -6.98 3.39 -3.79
CA ILE A 54 -6.17 3.40 -2.57
C ILE A 54 -6.90 2.61 -1.48
N VAL A 55 -6.16 1.88 -0.66
CA VAL A 55 -6.62 1.32 0.61
C VAL A 55 -5.74 1.87 1.73
N THR A 56 -6.34 2.39 2.79
CA THR A 56 -5.59 2.89 3.96
C THR A 56 -5.90 2.04 5.18
N PHE A 57 -4.88 1.39 5.75
CA PHE A 57 -4.97 0.74 7.06
C PHE A 57 -4.54 1.69 8.17
N ILE A 58 -5.44 1.89 9.13
CA ILE A 58 -5.22 2.76 10.28
C ILE A 58 -5.18 1.94 11.56
N ALA A 59 -4.15 2.07 12.37
CA ALA A 59 -4.07 1.48 13.70
C ALA A 59 -2.93 2.07 14.50
N TRP A 60 -2.97 1.89 15.82
CA TRP A 60 -1.87 2.21 16.72
C TRP A 60 -0.59 1.43 16.35
N ALA A 61 0.53 1.87 16.92
CA ALA A 61 1.79 1.13 16.80
C ALA A 61 1.64 -0.29 17.36
N GLY A 62 2.32 -1.26 16.73
CA GLY A 62 2.36 -2.64 17.24
C GLY A 62 1.14 -3.52 16.88
N VAL A 63 0.05 -2.98 16.33
CA VAL A 63 -1.17 -3.74 15.96
C VAL A 63 -0.94 -4.72 14.78
N GLY A 64 0.16 -4.56 14.03
CA GLY A 64 0.51 -5.49 12.96
C GLY A 64 0.18 -5.03 11.53
N LYS A 65 0.01 -3.71 11.29
CA LYS A 65 -0.26 -3.17 9.94
C LYS A 65 0.75 -3.63 8.89
N SER A 66 2.03 -3.39 9.13
CA SER A 66 3.11 -3.76 8.20
C SER A 66 3.23 -5.28 8.05
N THR A 67 2.97 -6.05 9.13
CA THR A 67 2.96 -7.51 9.10
C THR A 67 1.83 -8.04 8.21
N LEU A 68 0.62 -7.46 8.33
CA LEU A 68 -0.52 -7.79 7.48
C LEU A 68 -0.21 -7.56 6.00
N VAL A 69 0.26 -6.35 5.66
CA VAL A 69 0.57 -5.98 4.26
C VAL A 69 1.69 -6.85 3.69
N ASN A 70 2.74 -7.12 4.46
CA ASN A 70 3.82 -8.00 4.02
C ASN A 70 3.37 -9.45 3.84
N HIS A 71 2.50 -9.94 4.71
CA HIS A 71 1.91 -11.26 4.56
C HIS A 71 1.06 -11.34 3.28
N TRP A 72 0.20 -10.35 3.04
CA TRP A 72 -0.58 -10.26 1.82
C TRP A 72 0.33 -10.18 0.56
N LEU A 73 1.40 -9.39 0.59
CA LEU A 73 2.38 -9.35 -0.51
C LEU A 73 3.02 -10.71 -0.79
N ARG A 74 3.26 -11.53 0.24
CA ARG A 74 3.77 -12.90 0.04
C ARG A 74 2.72 -13.79 -0.65
N LEU A 75 1.46 -13.68 -0.25
CA LEU A 75 0.37 -14.40 -0.93
C LEU A 75 0.27 -13.96 -2.40
N MET A 76 0.28 -12.65 -2.67
CA MET A 76 0.29 -12.09 -4.02
C MET A 76 1.50 -12.60 -4.84
N SER A 77 2.67 -12.66 -4.23
CA SER A 77 3.90 -13.16 -4.88
C SER A 77 3.80 -14.63 -5.26
N ALA A 78 3.22 -15.47 -4.41
CA ALA A 78 3.00 -16.89 -4.70
C ALA A 78 2.09 -17.11 -5.92
N GLU A 79 1.22 -16.16 -6.21
CA GLU A 79 0.31 -16.16 -7.36
C GLU A 79 0.73 -15.14 -8.44
N HIS A 80 2.03 -14.90 -8.60
CA HIS A 80 2.59 -13.98 -9.60
C HIS A 80 1.98 -12.58 -9.59
N TYR A 81 1.58 -12.07 -8.41
CA TYR A 81 0.96 -10.76 -8.17
C TYR A 81 -0.31 -10.49 -8.99
N HIS A 82 -1.05 -11.54 -9.35
CA HIS A 82 -2.37 -11.41 -10.02
C HIS A 82 -2.39 -10.37 -11.14
N SER A 83 -1.47 -10.51 -12.13
CA SER A 83 -1.35 -9.59 -13.28
C SER A 83 -0.95 -8.14 -12.94
N ALA A 84 -0.36 -7.86 -11.78
CA ALA A 84 0.35 -6.61 -11.59
C ALA A 84 1.47 -6.48 -12.63
N GLN A 85 1.62 -5.31 -13.22
CA GLN A 85 2.72 -5.02 -14.14
C GLN A 85 3.96 -4.54 -13.39
N LEU A 86 3.77 -3.80 -12.31
CA LEU A 86 4.82 -3.27 -11.45
C LEU A 86 4.44 -3.46 -9.98
N VAL A 87 5.43 -3.74 -9.13
CA VAL A 87 5.26 -3.83 -7.68
C VAL A 87 6.33 -2.98 -7.01
N PHE A 88 5.91 -1.99 -6.23
CA PHE A 88 6.83 -1.11 -5.53
C PHE A 88 6.39 -0.90 -4.08
N GLY A 89 7.31 -1.07 -3.14
CA GLY A 89 7.08 -0.87 -1.72
C GLY A 89 8.11 0.06 -1.10
N TRP A 90 7.64 1.00 -0.28
CA TRP A 90 8.45 1.94 0.46
C TRP A 90 7.97 2.09 1.89
N SER A 91 8.89 2.06 2.85
CA SER A 91 8.60 2.42 4.23
C SER A 91 9.24 3.77 4.57
N PHE A 92 8.44 4.63 5.20
CA PHE A 92 8.91 5.92 5.70
C PHE A 92 9.65 5.80 7.04
N TYR A 93 9.68 4.62 7.64
CA TYR A 93 10.56 4.31 8.75
C TYR A 93 11.87 3.66 8.27
N ARG A 94 13.00 4.22 8.69
CA ARG A 94 14.31 3.59 8.43
C ARG A 94 14.51 2.40 9.36
N GLN A 95 14.92 1.28 8.80
CA GLN A 95 15.38 0.13 9.56
C GLN A 95 16.88 0.22 9.81
N GLY A 96 17.34 0.05 11.06
CA GLY A 96 18.75 0.00 11.42
C GLY A 96 19.12 0.88 12.61
N SER A 97 20.39 0.82 13.02
CA SER A 97 20.94 1.44 14.23
C SER A 97 20.93 2.98 14.28
N GLY A 98 20.40 3.64 13.27
CA GLY A 98 20.30 5.09 13.18
C GLY A 98 18.87 5.62 13.18
N GLY A 99 17.90 4.89 13.72
CA GLY A 99 16.46 5.16 13.73
C GLY A 99 16.04 6.57 13.27
N GLY A 100 15.60 6.70 12.02
CA GLY A 100 15.13 7.94 11.43
C GLY A 100 13.97 7.69 10.46
N THR A 101 13.34 8.77 9.99
CA THR A 101 12.34 8.72 8.94
C THR A 101 12.97 9.02 7.59
N SER A 102 12.52 8.37 6.52
CA SER A 102 12.83 8.79 5.15
C SER A 102 12.13 10.10 4.86
N SER A 103 12.82 11.01 4.16
CA SER A 103 12.17 12.22 3.67
C SER A 103 11.27 11.91 2.46
N ALA A 104 10.28 12.76 2.22
CA ALA A 104 9.49 12.66 1.00
C ALA A 104 10.34 12.85 -0.26
N ASP A 105 11.37 13.70 -0.22
CA ASP A 105 12.28 13.92 -1.33
C ASP A 105 13.07 12.67 -1.68
N GLU A 106 13.59 11.94 -0.68
CA GLU A 106 14.27 10.64 -0.90
C GLU A 106 13.34 9.64 -1.58
N PHE A 107 12.09 9.57 -1.10
CA PHE A 107 11.06 8.72 -1.70
C PHE A 107 10.80 9.13 -3.16
N LEU A 108 10.55 10.42 -3.41
CA LEU A 108 10.21 10.93 -4.75
C LEU A 108 11.34 10.67 -5.75
N ASP A 109 12.58 11.04 -5.42
CA ASP A 109 13.72 10.87 -6.32
C ASP A 109 13.97 9.39 -6.64
N ALA A 110 13.92 8.52 -5.61
CA ALA A 110 14.08 7.08 -5.80
C ALA A 110 12.97 6.48 -6.65
N THR A 111 11.71 6.89 -6.38
CA THR A 111 10.55 6.31 -7.04
C THR A 111 10.41 6.80 -8.47
N LEU A 112 10.58 8.10 -8.75
CA LEU A 112 10.60 8.65 -10.10
C LEU A 112 11.66 7.94 -10.96
N THR A 113 12.88 7.77 -10.42
CA THR A 113 13.96 7.04 -11.10
C THR A 113 13.55 5.60 -11.40
N TRP A 114 12.97 4.91 -10.43
CA TRP A 114 12.57 3.51 -10.59
C TRP A 114 11.45 3.33 -11.62
N PHE A 115 10.48 4.26 -11.67
CA PHE A 115 9.40 4.25 -12.66
C PHE A 115 9.83 4.76 -14.04
N GLY A 116 11.09 5.24 -14.18
CA GLY A 116 11.67 5.63 -15.46
C GLY A 116 11.36 7.07 -15.88
N ASP A 117 11.18 7.98 -14.90
CA ASP A 117 11.15 9.42 -15.19
C ASP A 117 12.50 9.83 -15.78
N PRO A 118 12.53 10.54 -16.93
CA PRO A 118 13.78 10.89 -17.58
C PRO A 118 14.58 11.97 -16.80
N ASP A 119 13.89 12.76 -15.96
CA ASP A 119 14.50 13.81 -15.16
C ASP A 119 13.87 13.91 -13.74
N PRO A 120 14.19 12.97 -12.84
CA PRO A 120 13.56 12.85 -11.52
C PRO A 120 13.71 14.10 -10.64
N ARG A 121 14.72 14.91 -10.89
CA ARG A 121 15.02 16.10 -10.08
C ARG A 121 14.36 17.39 -10.60
N LEU A 122 13.83 17.37 -11.82
CA LEU A 122 13.23 18.54 -12.45
C LEU A 122 11.87 18.90 -11.81
N GLY A 123 11.61 20.19 -11.67
CA GLY A 123 10.34 20.76 -11.26
C GLY A 123 10.16 20.93 -9.76
N THR A 124 9.02 21.51 -9.40
CA THR A 124 8.60 21.72 -8.01
C THR A 124 8.21 20.39 -7.34
N ALA A 125 8.12 20.39 -6.02
CA ALA A 125 7.67 19.22 -5.27
C ALA A 125 6.28 18.74 -5.74
N TRP A 126 5.35 19.68 -5.98
CA TRP A 126 4.01 19.35 -6.49
C TRP A 126 4.06 18.67 -7.87
N GLU A 127 4.78 19.26 -8.84
CA GLU A 127 4.93 18.69 -10.18
C GLU A 127 5.58 17.31 -10.18
N LYS A 128 6.56 17.07 -9.30
CA LYS A 128 7.14 15.73 -9.10
C LYS A 128 6.09 14.72 -8.65
N GLY A 129 5.22 15.11 -7.71
CA GLY A 129 4.12 14.26 -7.24
C GLY A 129 3.13 13.90 -8.35
N GLU A 130 2.71 14.88 -9.15
CA GLU A 130 1.81 14.66 -10.30
C GLU A 130 2.45 13.76 -11.37
N ARG A 131 3.73 13.97 -11.70
CA ARG A 131 4.43 13.11 -12.66
C ARG A 131 4.54 11.68 -12.17
N LEU A 132 4.87 11.49 -10.90
CA LEU A 132 4.93 10.16 -10.31
C LEU A 132 3.55 9.48 -10.33
N ALA A 133 2.48 10.21 -10.00
CA ALA A 133 1.13 9.67 -10.09
C ALA A 133 0.79 9.19 -11.51
N LYS A 134 1.12 9.96 -12.54
CA LYS A 134 0.91 9.58 -13.95
C LYS A 134 1.67 8.31 -14.32
N LEU A 135 2.93 8.18 -13.91
CA LEU A 135 3.74 6.98 -14.17
C LEU A 135 3.16 5.73 -13.51
N ILE A 136 2.60 5.87 -12.31
CA ILE A 136 1.98 4.77 -11.55
C ILE A 136 0.59 4.43 -12.11
N ALA A 137 -0.27 5.43 -12.24
CA ALA A 137 -1.70 5.26 -12.49
C ALA A 137 -2.04 4.64 -13.86
N HIS A 138 -1.18 4.82 -14.87
CA HIS A 138 -1.42 4.28 -16.22
C HIS A 138 -1.09 2.81 -16.37
N ARG A 139 -0.45 2.21 -15.38
CA ARG A 139 -0.08 0.78 -15.33
C ARG A 139 -0.78 0.09 -14.17
N ARG A 140 -1.03 -1.20 -14.28
CA ARG A 140 -1.56 -1.98 -13.15
C ARG A 140 -0.44 -2.17 -12.11
N THR A 141 -0.21 -1.13 -11.31
CA THR A 141 0.85 -1.07 -10.32
C THR A 141 0.32 -1.41 -8.94
N LEU A 142 1.01 -2.29 -8.21
CA LEU A 142 0.83 -2.46 -6.78
C LEU A 142 1.86 -1.58 -6.06
N LEU A 143 1.38 -0.50 -5.46
CA LEU A 143 2.19 0.43 -4.66
C LEU A 143 1.91 0.22 -3.18
N VAL A 144 2.94 0.09 -2.36
CA VAL A 144 2.82 0.04 -0.89
C VAL A 144 3.59 1.18 -0.26
N LEU A 145 2.89 2.00 0.52
CA LEU A 145 3.43 3.11 1.30
C LEU A 145 3.27 2.79 2.79
N ASP A 146 4.32 2.25 3.39
CA ASP A 146 4.28 1.80 4.76
C ASP A 146 4.73 2.88 5.74
N GLY A 147 3.92 3.11 6.77
CA GLY A 147 4.25 4.02 7.86
C GLY A 147 4.24 5.49 7.45
N LEU A 148 3.12 6.01 6.94
CA LEU A 148 2.99 7.39 6.45
C LEU A 148 2.98 8.44 7.58
N GLU A 149 2.68 8.08 8.81
CA GLU A 149 2.48 9.01 9.92
C GLU A 149 3.62 10.01 10.19
N PRO A 150 4.92 9.71 9.96
CA PRO A 150 5.99 10.70 10.14
C PRO A 150 5.87 11.91 9.21
N LEU A 151 5.14 11.76 8.10
CA LEU A 151 4.92 12.81 7.11
C LEU A 151 3.56 13.50 7.26
N GLN A 152 2.74 13.08 8.23
CA GLN A 152 1.45 13.69 8.52
C GLN A 152 1.54 14.71 9.66
N ASN A 153 0.62 15.68 9.67
CA ASN A 153 0.43 16.55 10.79
C ASN A 153 -0.12 15.76 11.99
N PRO A 154 0.40 16.02 13.21
CA PRO A 154 -0.07 15.39 14.43
C PRO A 154 -1.54 15.78 14.76
N PRO A 155 -2.16 15.14 15.77
CA PRO A 155 -3.48 15.51 16.23
C PRO A 155 -3.63 17.02 16.46
N GLY A 156 -4.69 17.63 15.90
CA GLY A 156 -4.97 19.06 15.91
C GLY A 156 -5.83 19.47 14.72
N PRO A 157 -5.98 20.78 14.42
CA PRO A 157 -6.86 21.27 13.34
C PRO A 157 -6.53 20.75 11.94
N GLN A 158 -5.30 20.32 11.72
CA GLN A 158 -4.83 19.75 10.45
C GLN A 158 -4.39 18.27 10.59
N ALA A 159 -4.93 17.57 11.60
CA ALA A 159 -4.56 16.17 11.85
C ALA A 159 -4.67 15.31 10.59
N GLY A 160 -3.66 14.47 10.38
CA GLY A 160 -3.64 13.52 9.27
C GLY A 160 -3.34 14.10 7.89
N ARG A 161 -3.30 15.43 7.72
CA ARG A 161 -2.87 16.03 6.46
C ARG A 161 -1.39 15.79 6.24
N VAL A 162 -1.03 15.33 5.05
CA VAL A 162 0.37 15.17 4.64
C VAL A 162 1.05 16.53 4.55
N ARG A 163 2.24 16.67 5.08
CA ARG A 163 2.99 17.95 5.10
C ARG A 163 3.66 18.25 3.76
N GLU A 164 4.04 17.20 3.04
CA GLU A 164 4.85 17.31 1.83
C GLU A 164 3.97 17.47 0.58
N PRO A 165 4.09 18.62 -0.16
CA PRO A 165 3.27 18.89 -1.33
C PRO A 165 3.33 17.81 -2.41
N SER A 166 4.49 17.17 -2.59
CA SER A 166 4.67 16.09 -3.56
C SER A 166 3.83 14.85 -3.25
N LEU A 167 3.75 14.47 -1.99
CA LEU A 167 2.91 13.35 -1.56
C LEU A 167 1.42 13.73 -1.56
N GLN A 168 1.08 14.97 -1.22
CA GLN A 168 -0.30 15.45 -1.36
C GLN A 168 -0.78 15.31 -2.81
N ALA A 169 0.02 15.81 -3.78
CA ALA A 169 -0.29 15.68 -5.20
C ALA A 169 -0.42 14.21 -5.62
N LEU A 170 0.58 13.39 -5.28
CA LEU A 170 0.58 11.96 -5.59
C LEU A 170 -0.70 11.26 -5.09
N LEU A 171 -1.04 11.43 -3.81
CA LEU A 171 -2.17 10.72 -3.21
C LEU A 171 -3.51 11.18 -3.78
N ARG A 172 -3.69 12.47 -4.03
CA ARG A 172 -4.91 13.01 -4.65
C ARG A 172 -5.11 12.48 -6.08
N GLU A 173 -4.06 12.52 -6.89
CA GLU A 173 -4.12 12.00 -8.26
C GLU A 173 -4.41 10.50 -8.28
N LEU A 174 -3.74 9.71 -7.42
CA LEU A 174 -4.00 8.28 -7.32
C LEU A 174 -5.39 7.97 -6.78
N ALA A 175 -5.93 8.76 -5.84
CA ALA A 175 -7.30 8.58 -5.36
C ALA A 175 -8.33 8.84 -6.46
N ALA A 176 -8.08 9.82 -7.32
CA ALA A 176 -8.95 10.12 -8.46
C ALA A 176 -8.86 9.05 -9.57
N PHE A 177 -7.66 8.56 -9.87
CA PHE A 177 -7.46 7.56 -10.91
C PHE A 177 -6.23 6.68 -10.67
N ASN A 178 -6.43 5.36 -10.64
CA ASN A 178 -5.35 4.37 -10.56
C ASN A 178 -5.79 3.03 -11.17
N LYS A 179 -5.08 2.52 -12.16
CA LYS A 179 -5.34 1.19 -12.74
C LYS A 179 -4.92 0.03 -11.84
N GLY A 180 -4.07 0.31 -10.86
CA GLY A 180 -3.59 -0.62 -9.86
C GLY A 180 -4.20 -0.36 -8.50
N LEU A 181 -3.40 -0.54 -7.45
CA LEU A 181 -3.79 -0.28 -6.07
C LEU A 181 -2.62 0.34 -5.30
N CYS A 182 -2.89 1.39 -4.55
CA CYS A 182 -1.98 1.92 -3.54
C CYS A 182 -2.45 1.46 -2.14
N VAL A 183 -1.59 0.77 -1.40
CA VAL A 183 -1.86 0.35 -0.02
C VAL A 183 -1.05 1.23 0.92
N ILE A 184 -1.71 1.91 1.82
CA ILE A 184 -1.10 2.81 2.81
C ILE A 184 -1.28 2.22 4.21
N THR A 185 -0.23 2.25 5.02
CA THR A 185 -0.32 2.00 6.46
C THR A 185 0.01 3.28 7.22
N THR A 186 -0.76 3.60 8.24
CA THR A 186 -0.56 4.82 9.03
C THR A 186 -1.24 4.70 10.40
N ARG A 187 -1.02 5.69 11.29
CA ARG A 187 -1.72 5.82 12.58
C ARG A 187 -2.87 6.82 12.54
N LEU A 188 -2.92 7.68 11.53
CA LEU A 188 -3.92 8.72 11.39
C LEU A 188 -4.61 8.61 10.03
N PRO A 189 -5.90 8.93 9.91
CA PRO A 189 -6.56 9.07 8.61
C PRO A 189 -5.77 10.00 7.69
N VAL A 190 -5.81 9.74 6.38
CA VAL A 190 -5.14 10.59 5.39
C VAL A 190 -6.12 11.67 4.94
N ALA A 191 -6.06 12.84 5.55
CA ALA A 191 -7.03 13.93 5.33
C ALA A 191 -7.06 14.43 3.86
N ASP A 192 -5.96 14.28 3.12
CA ASP A 192 -5.85 14.74 1.73
C ASP A 192 -6.70 13.94 0.75
N ILE A 193 -7.17 12.75 1.13
CA ILE A 193 -8.01 11.87 0.31
C ILE A 193 -9.35 11.51 0.99
N ALA A 194 -9.73 12.25 2.04
CA ALA A 194 -10.97 11.99 2.80
C ALA A 194 -12.23 12.02 1.93
N ASP A 195 -12.29 12.86 0.92
CA ASP A 195 -13.42 12.96 -0.01
C ASP A 195 -13.64 11.68 -0.84
N TYR A 196 -12.62 10.80 -0.91
CA TYR A 196 -12.65 9.55 -1.65
C TYR A 196 -12.88 8.31 -0.76
N GLU A 197 -12.99 8.46 0.57
CA GLU A 197 -13.10 7.32 1.50
C GLU A 197 -14.32 6.42 1.23
N CYS A 198 -15.44 7.01 0.81
CA CYS A 198 -16.66 6.26 0.50
C CYS A 198 -16.69 5.70 -0.93
N THR A 199 -15.65 5.94 -1.73
CA THR A 199 -15.62 5.58 -3.15
C THR A 199 -14.34 4.83 -3.52
N SER A 200 -13.32 5.55 -3.99
CA SER A 200 -12.09 4.97 -4.56
C SER A 200 -10.94 4.81 -3.57
N ALA A 201 -11.04 5.38 -2.36
CA ALA A 201 -9.98 5.31 -1.37
C ALA A 201 -10.47 4.87 0.02
N PRO A 202 -11.12 3.68 0.14
CA PRO A 202 -11.62 3.20 1.42
C PRO A 202 -10.51 3.05 2.45
N ARG A 203 -10.85 3.35 3.70
CA ARG A 203 -10.02 3.06 4.85
C ARG A 203 -10.54 1.87 5.65
N ARG A 204 -9.64 1.23 6.39
CA ARG A 204 -9.97 0.17 7.33
C ARG A 204 -9.18 0.37 8.62
N ASP A 205 -9.89 0.51 9.72
CA ASP A 205 -9.28 0.56 11.05
C ASP A 205 -8.95 -0.88 11.48
N LEU A 206 -7.68 -1.14 11.79
CA LEU A 206 -7.28 -2.45 12.32
C LEU A 206 -7.43 -2.45 13.82
N GLU A 207 -8.27 -3.34 14.30
CA GLU A 207 -8.43 -3.59 15.72
C GLU A 207 -7.26 -4.43 16.28
N GLN A 208 -7.15 -4.46 17.61
CA GLN A 208 -6.25 -5.40 18.27
C GLN A 208 -6.68 -6.83 17.97
N LEU A 209 -5.75 -7.77 18.06
CA LEU A 209 -6.06 -9.18 17.90
C LEU A 209 -7.11 -9.60 18.94
N SER A 210 -8.08 -10.41 18.51
CA SER A 210 -8.99 -11.08 19.45
C SER A 210 -8.20 -11.94 20.43
N SER A 211 -8.76 -12.22 21.59
CA SER A 211 -8.11 -13.09 22.58
C SER A 211 -7.75 -14.47 22.01
N GLU A 212 -8.56 -14.98 21.11
CA GLU A 212 -8.31 -16.26 20.43
C GLU A 212 -7.11 -16.15 19.45
N ALA A 213 -7.06 -15.11 18.62
CA ALA A 213 -5.96 -14.87 17.70
C ALA A 213 -4.65 -14.57 18.45
N GLY A 214 -4.73 -13.82 19.56
CA GLY A 214 -3.60 -13.57 20.45
C GLY A 214 -3.06 -14.85 21.09
N ALA A 215 -3.93 -15.75 21.55
CA ALA A 215 -3.53 -17.05 22.08
C ALA A 215 -2.85 -17.92 21.02
N LYS A 216 -3.37 -17.94 19.77
CA LYS A 216 -2.71 -18.65 18.66
C LYS A 216 -1.31 -18.09 18.38
N LEU A 217 -1.15 -16.76 18.39
CA LEU A 217 0.15 -16.10 18.21
C LEU A 217 1.13 -16.51 19.33
N LEU A 218 0.71 -16.45 20.58
CA LEU A 218 1.57 -16.81 21.73
C LEU A 218 2.01 -18.29 21.66
N ARG A 219 1.11 -19.19 21.30
CA ARG A 219 1.46 -20.61 21.09
C ARG A 219 2.46 -20.82 19.95
N ALA A 220 2.30 -20.09 18.86
CA ALA A 220 3.25 -20.12 17.73
C ALA A 220 4.64 -19.61 18.13
N LEU A 221 4.72 -18.67 19.06
CA LEU A 221 5.97 -18.18 19.65
C LEU A 221 6.56 -19.10 20.73
N GLY A 222 5.92 -20.26 21.01
CA GLY A 222 6.38 -21.24 22.00
C GLY A 222 6.05 -20.89 23.46
N ILE A 223 5.22 -19.87 23.67
CA ILE A 223 4.76 -19.48 25.02
C ILE A 223 3.64 -20.46 25.44
N LYS A 224 3.94 -21.28 26.46
CA LYS A 224 2.96 -22.22 27.03
C LYS A 224 2.08 -21.48 28.04
N GLU A 225 0.80 -21.84 28.09
CA GLU A 225 -0.10 -21.39 29.16
C GLU A 225 0.46 -21.83 30.51
N SER A 226 0.69 -20.90 31.44
CA SER A 226 0.90 -21.25 32.83
C SER A 226 -0.47 -21.63 33.39
N VAL A 227 -0.70 -22.91 33.62
CA VAL A 227 -1.86 -23.38 34.38
C VAL A 227 -1.67 -22.89 35.79
N THR A 228 -2.32 -21.80 36.17
CA THR A 228 -2.47 -21.41 37.59
C THR A 228 -3.53 -22.34 38.15
N GLN A 229 -3.07 -23.30 38.98
CA GLN A 229 -3.95 -24.09 39.86
C GLN A 229 -4.52 -23.22 40.96
#